data_ffc85e0e5f51fb97ef6e91c5fe5222fb
#
_entry.id   ffc85e0e5f51fb97ef6e91c5fe5222fb
#
_cell.length_a   1.000
_cell.length_b   1.000
_cell.length_c   1.000
_cell.angle_alpha   90.00
_cell.angle_beta   90.00
_cell.angle_gamma   90.00
#
_symmetry.space_group_name_H-M   'P 1'
#
loop_
_entity.id
_entity.type
_entity.pdbx_description
1 polymer ?
#
loop_
_entity_poly.entity_id
_entity_poly.type
_entity_poly.pdbx_seq_one_letter_code
_entity_poly.pdbx_strand_id
1 'polypeptide(L)'
;MDRLKLVGAIIRAEKVLLFTLPLGLVATAFIVIARPLVLIRVGFLHSDRIGHFAANHEIYLCEDVVRKSDGGRKSIDLYYMGRIPVCNEQLATMWKRKLRVWNSLLLRPISLICRSTNLLASHVCGDMPSGDRDVNNILDRTTPHLEFTSAEEAEGLELLRQFGVPSGAEYVCFIVRDSGYMKTLYGDLGDYHSYRNADINNFMLAAEELTKFGVYVFRMGAVVEKEFVTDNSMIIDYASSELRSDFMDIFLGATCLFCLTTSTGFDAVPLAFRRPLAIVDYVPAGYLPTWGKQHIVLTKHHVSESTGNELTLSQILDSEVAHALSSNDFIRAGIRLVENSAIEVANVCIEMYRRLKGHWLDGADDIERQKQFEEQFTNRPSCMTHQVSGVQMHGKIEATFSSEFLRQNPSYIGPTT
;
A
#
# COMPACT_ATOMS: atom_id res chain seq x y z
N MET A 1 -7.81 -20.00 8.57
CA MET A 1 -9.13 -20.11 9.27
C MET A 1 -10.10 -20.85 8.38
N ASP A 2 -10.78 -21.86 8.89
CA ASP A 2 -11.68 -22.74 8.13
C ASP A 2 -12.84 -21.93 7.52
N ARG A 3 -13.11 -22.09 6.20
CA ARG A 3 -14.18 -21.37 5.47
C ARG A 3 -15.53 -21.44 6.19
N LEU A 4 -15.87 -22.61 6.74
CA LEU A 4 -17.10 -22.81 7.51
C LEU A 4 -17.16 -21.96 8.78
N LYS A 5 -16.03 -21.77 9.46
CA LYS A 5 -15.93 -20.90 10.63
C LYS A 5 -16.08 -19.42 10.25
N LEU A 6 -15.52 -19.00 9.12
CA LEU A 6 -15.66 -17.64 8.61
C LEU A 6 -17.12 -17.32 8.23
N VAL A 7 -17.77 -18.19 7.46
CA VAL A 7 -19.19 -18.04 7.08
C VAL A 7 -20.08 -18.02 8.32
N GLY A 8 -19.82 -18.91 9.28
CA GLY A 8 -20.56 -18.94 10.54
C GLY A 8 -20.35 -17.67 11.39
N ALA A 9 -19.18 -17.03 11.34
CA ALA A 9 -18.90 -15.77 12.01
C ALA A 9 -19.65 -14.60 11.34
N ILE A 10 -19.69 -14.56 10.01
CA ILE A 10 -20.43 -13.54 9.24
C ILE A 10 -21.93 -13.64 9.54
N ILE A 11 -22.53 -14.82 9.46
CA ILE A 11 -23.96 -15.03 9.74
C ILE A 11 -24.31 -14.62 11.19
N ARG A 12 -23.45 -14.94 12.16
CA ARG A 12 -23.64 -14.50 13.55
C ARG A 12 -23.54 -12.98 13.67
N ALA A 13 -22.61 -12.35 12.96
CA ALA A 13 -22.45 -10.90 12.97
C ALA A 13 -23.68 -10.17 12.40
N GLU A 14 -24.31 -10.71 11.34
CA GLU A 14 -25.53 -10.13 10.76
C GLU A 14 -26.76 -10.32 11.68
N LYS A 15 -26.93 -11.47 12.32
CA LYS A 15 -28.01 -11.68 13.30
C LYS A 15 -27.90 -10.71 14.47
N VAL A 16 -26.69 -10.51 15.01
CA VAL A 16 -26.48 -9.56 16.11
C VAL A 16 -26.75 -8.12 15.66
N LEU A 17 -26.46 -7.77 14.42
CA LEU A 17 -26.77 -6.46 13.87
C LEU A 17 -28.28 -6.17 13.92
N LEU A 18 -29.12 -7.12 13.54
CA LEU A 18 -30.59 -6.99 13.59
C LEU A 18 -31.07 -6.66 15.02
N PHE A 19 -30.49 -7.28 16.05
CA PHE A 19 -30.85 -6.99 17.44
C PHE A 19 -30.31 -5.64 17.94
N THR A 20 -29.18 -5.16 17.42
CA THR A 20 -28.56 -3.89 17.84
C THR A 20 -29.05 -2.68 17.05
N LEU A 21 -29.73 -2.88 15.91
CA LEU A 21 -30.20 -1.81 15.04
C LEU A 21 -31.17 -0.83 15.73
N PRO A 22 -32.15 -1.25 16.54
CA PRO A 22 -33.02 -0.32 17.28
C PRO A 22 -32.26 0.60 18.24
N LEU A 23 -31.26 0.05 18.93
CA LEU A 23 -30.38 0.85 19.79
C LEU A 23 -29.54 1.83 18.94
N GLY A 24 -29.07 1.39 17.76
CA GLY A 24 -28.39 2.22 16.80
C GLY A 24 -29.23 3.41 16.32
N LEU A 25 -30.53 3.23 16.06
CA LEU A 25 -31.43 4.32 15.70
C LEU A 25 -31.54 5.37 16.80
N VAL A 26 -31.75 4.93 18.07
CA VAL A 26 -31.82 5.85 19.23
C VAL A 26 -30.51 6.62 19.39
N ALA A 27 -29.36 5.92 19.31
CA ALA A 27 -28.05 6.54 19.42
C ALA A 27 -27.78 7.52 18.24
N THR A 28 -28.23 7.18 17.01
CA THR A 28 -28.12 8.08 15.86
C THR A 28 -28.96 9.33 16.05
N ALA A 29 -30.19 9.22 16.54
CA ALA A 29 -31.02 10.38 16.86
C ALA A 29 -30.32 11.28 17.90
N PHE A 30 -29.68 10.69 18.92
CA PHE A 30 -28.95 11.45 19.93
C PHE A 30 -27.77 12.22 19.34
N ILE A 31 -26.94 11.59 18.49
CA ILE A 31 -25.79 12.28 17.88
C ILE A 31 -26.23 13.40 16.91
N VAL A 32 -27.38 13.23 16.25
CA VAL A 32 -27.98 14.27 15.39
C VAL A 32 -28.46 15.45 16.22
N ILE A 33 -29.17 15.20 17.34
CA ILE A 33 -29.62 16.25 18.26
C ILE A 33 -28.43 16.99 18.88
N ALA A 34 -27.35 16.29 19.20
CA ALA A 34 -26.13 16.89 19.76
C ALA A 34 -25.32 17.72 18.73
N ARG A 35 -25.59 17.57 17.43
CA ARG A 35 -24.84 18.20 16.32
C ARG A 35 -24.62 19.72 16.46
N PRO A 36 -25.58 20.55 16.97
CA PRO A 36 -25.35 21.98 17.15
C PRO A 36 -24.19 22.27 18.14
N LEU A 37 -23.99 21.41 19.14
CA LEU A 37 -22.95 21.55 20.18
C LEU A 37 -21.65 20.88 19.79
N VAL A 38 -21.71 19.65 19.30
CA VAL A 38 -20.57 18.83 18.93
C VAL A 38 -20.93 17.88 17.78
N LEU A 39 -20.06 17.83 16.77
CA LEU A 39 -20.19 16.86 15.68
C LEU A 39 -19.57 15.52 16.10
N ILE A 40 -20.40 14.51 16.37
CA ILE A 40 -19.95 13.15 16.64
C ILE A 40 -19.93 12.38 15.32
N ARG A 41 -18.78 11.79 14.98
CA ARG A 41 -18.60 11.01 13.74
C ARG A 41 -18.20 9.58 14.09
N VAL A 42 -18.63 8.64 13.24
CA VAL A 42 -18.33 7.21 13.43
C VAL A 42 -17.57 6.70 12.19
N GLY A 43 -16.42 6.08 12.42
CA GLY A 43 -15.55 5.51 11.42
C GLY A 43 -15.33 4.01 11.59
N PHE A 44 -15.15 3.31 10.48
CA PHE A 44 -14.77 1.91 10.43
C PHE A 44 -13.28 1.76 10.14
N LEU A 45 -12.55 1.03 10.98
CA LEU A 45 -11.17 0.66 10.73
C LEU A 45 -11.15 -0.64 9.90
N HIS A 46 -10.62 -0.57 8.69
CA HIS A 46 -10.50 -1.72 7.77
C HIS A 46 -9.45 -2.72 8.25
N SER A 47 -9.70 -3.35 9.39
CA SER A 47 -8.73 -4.19 10.12
C SER A 47 -8.56 -5.61 9.55
N ASP A 48 -9.24 -5.95 8.47
CA ASP A 48 -9.19 -7.25 7.80
C ASP A 48 -8.07 -7.36 6.75
N ARG A 49 -7.52 -6.23 6.30
CA ARG A 49 -6.46 -6.15 5.27
C ARG A 49 -5.41 -5.15 5.68
N ILE A 50 -4.15 -5.58 5.75
CA ILE A 50 -3.04 -4.77 6.26
C ILE A 50 -2.86 -3.45 5.50
N GLY A 51 -3.03 -3.45 4.17
CA GLY A 51 -2.91 -2.25 3.34
C GLY A 51 -3.90 -1.16 3.75
N HIS A 52 -5.20 -1.50 3.74
CA HIS A 52 -6.24 -0.57 4.16
C HIS A 52 -6.14 -0.20 5.64
N PHE A 53 -5.71 -1.14 6.48
CA PHE A 53 -5.59 -0.90 7.91
C PHE A 53 -4.47 0.08 8.25
N ALA A 54 -3.37 0.08 7.51
CA ALA A 54 -2.28 1.02 7.69
C ALA A 54 -2.53 2.36 6.95
N ALA A 55 -2.70 2.33 5.62
CA ALA A 55 -2.66 3.52 4.80
C ALA A 55 -3.94 4.36 4.84
N ASN A 56 -5.15 3.75 4.73
CA ASN A 56 -6.38 4.54 4.61
C ASN A 56 -6.57 5.49 5.80
N HIS A 57 -6.33 4.98 7.01
CA HIS A 57 -6.53 5.77 8.21
C HIS A 57 -5.42 6.78 8.42
N GLU A 58 -4.19 6.45 8.06
CA GLU A 58 -3.08 7.39 8.12
C GLU A 58 -3.31 8.59 7.19
N ILE A 59 -3.67 8.34 5.92
CA ILE A 59 -3.98 9.38 4.95
C ILE A 59 -5.16 10.22 5.44
N TYR A 60 -6.25 9.57 5.89
CA TYR A 60 -7.43 10.27 6.42
C TYR A 60 -7.07 11.21 7.58
N LEU A 61 -6.25 10.76 8.53
CA LEU A 61 -5.85 11.57 9.68
C LEU A 61 -4.98 12.75 9.25
N CYS A 62 -4.08 12.56 8.30
CA CYS A 62 -3.28 13.62 7.73
C CYS A 62 -4.15 14.69 7.06
N GLU A 63 -5.12 14.29 6.24
CA GLU A 63 -6.09 15.19 5.62
C GLU A 63 -6.96 15.91 6.68
N ASP A 64 -7.37 15.20 7.74
CA ASP A 64 -8.18 15.77 8.83
C ASP A 64 -7.41 16.83 9.62
N VAL A 65 -6.10 16.64 9.83
CA VAL A 65 -5.22 17.64 10.46
C VAL A 65 -5.17 18.91 9.63
N VAL A 66 -4.91 18.81 8.32
CA VAL A 66 -4.86 19.98 7.42
C VAL A 66 -6.22 20.68 7.37
N ARG A 67 -7.31 19.94 7.21
CA ARG A 67 -8.65 20.49 7.19
C ARG A 67 -9.03 21.24 8.50
N LYS A 68 -8.58 20.74 9.65
CA LYS A 68 -8.83 21.37 10.96
C LYS A 68 -8.02 22.64 11.14
N SER A 69 -6.80 22.71 10.61
CA SER A 69 -5.99 23.92 10.63
C SER A 69 -6.65 25.08 9.89
N ASP A 70 -7.43 24.77 8.84
CA ASP A 70 -8.16 25.75 8.03
C ASP A 70 -9.51 26.19 8.63
N GLY A 71 -9.73 25.98 9.94
CA GLY A 71 -10.92 26.42 10.66
C GLY A 71 -12.08 25.42 10.66
N GLY A 72 -11.80 24.15 10.46
CA GLY A 72 -12.81 23.07 10.48
C GLY A 72 -13.53 22.94 11.84
N ARG A 73 -14.78 22.47 11.79
CA ARG A 73 -15.64 22.28 12.96
C ARG A 73 -15.04 21.26 13.93
N LYS A 74 -15.10 21.53 15.23
CA LYS A 74 -14.74 20.55 16.26
C LYS A 74 -15.60 19.28 16.16
N SER A 75 -14.95 18.12 16.10
CA SER A 75 -15.59 16.81 16.03
C SER A 75 -15.02 15.85 17.06
N ILE A 76 -15.87 14.89 17.47
CA ILE A 76 -15.46 13.71 18.23
C ILE A 76 -15.60 12.51 17.30
N ASP A 77 -14.48 11.90 16.98
CA ASP A 77 -14.41 10.77 16.07
C ASP A 77 -14.30 9.47 16.90
N LEU A 78 -15.25 8.57 16.69
CA LEU A 78 -15.33 7.26 17.32
C LEU A 78 -15.12 6.19 16.25
N TYR A 79 -14.23 5.25 16.50
CA TYR A 79 -13.89 4.21 15.55
C TYR A 79 -14.27 2.82 16.08
N TYR A 80 -14.51 1.89 15.17
CA TYR A 80 -14.69 0.48 15.50
C TYR A 80 -13.97 -0.41 14.48
N MET A 81 -13.52 -1.58 14.95
CA MET A 81 -12.94 -2.63 14.11
C MET A 81 -14.00 -3.67 13.77
N GLY A 82 -13.81 -4.40 12.69
CA GLY A 82 -14.67 -5.51 12.31
C GLY A 82 -14.69 -6.62 13.37
N ARG A 83 -15.62 -7.54 13.21
CA ARG A 83 -15.73 -8.77 14.04
C ARG A 83 -14.89 -9.92 13.52
N ILE A 84 -14.31 -9.79 12.34
CA ILE A 84 -13.34 -10.72 11.78
C ILE A 84 -12.03 -10.47 12.52
N PRO A 85 -11.23 -11.50 12.80
CA PRO A 85 -9.91 -11.32 13.38
C PRO A 85 -9.13 -10.25 12.64
N VAL A 86 -8.46 -9.38 13.36
CA VAL A 86 -7.63 -8.35 12.75
C VAL A 86 -6.45 -9.00 12.03
N CYS A 87 -6.03 -8.40 10.93
CA CYS A 87 -4.94 -8.93 10.12
C CYS A 87 -3.55 -8.78 10.78
N ASN A 88 -3.44 -7.86 11.77
CA ASN A 88 -2.21 -7.62 12.54
C ASN A 88 -2.57 -6.97 13.88
N GLU A 89 -2.27 -7.66 14.99
CA GLU A 89 -2.62 -7.22 16.36
C GLU A 89 -1.74 -6.05 16.84
N GLN A 90 -0.49 -5.95 16.38
CA GLN A 90 0.36 -4.82 16.72
C GLN A 90 -0.20 -3.52 16.13
N LEU A 91 -0.59 -3.55 14.87
CA LEU A 91 -1.20 -2.38 14.23
C LEU A 91 -2.53 -1.98 14.90
N ALA A 92 -3.33 -2.98 15.32
CA ALA A 92 -4.54 -2.71 16.09
C ALA A 92 -4.24 -2.06 17.44
N THR A 93 -3.18 -2.49 18.11
CA THR A 93 -2.72 -1.90 19.39
C THR A 93 -2.27 -0.45 19.19
N MET A 94 -1.52 -0.18 18.13
CA MET A 94 -1.07 1.18 17.80
C MET A 94 -2.24 2.11 17.49
N TRP A 95 -3.22 1.66 16.69
CA TRP A 95 -4.44 2.45 16.42
C TRP A 95 -5.30 2.69 17.68
N LYS A 96 -5.42 1.72 18.57
CA LYS A 96 -6.14 1.90 19.86
C LYS A 96 -5.48 2.94 20.76
N ARG A 97 -4.16 3.12 20.69
CA ARG A 97 -3.45 4.20 21.41
C ARG A 97 -3.74 5.59 20.83
N LYS A 98 -3.98 5.67 19.52
CA LYS A 98 -4.12 6.94 18.79
C LYS A 98 -5.57 7.37 18.60
N LEU A 99 -6.49 6.41 18.47
CA LEU A 99 -7.89 6.63 18.14
C LEU A 99 -8.83 6.17 19.26
N ARG A 100 -10.02 6.78 19.33
CA ARG A 100 -11.08 6.33 20.24
C ARG A 100 -11.79 5.11 19.64
N VAL A 101 -11.22 3.94 19.82
CA VAL A 101 -11.78 2.68 19.30
C VAL A 101 -12.75 2.08 20.32
N TRP A 102 -14.00 1.91 19.90
CA TRP A 102 -15.09 1.40 20.72
C TRP A 102 -15.64 0.07 20.17
N ASN A 103 -16.51 -0.56 20.97
CA ASN A 103 -17.08 -1.84 20.58
C ASN A 103 -17.93 -1.74 19.31
N SER A 104 -17.69 -2.64 18.36
CA SER A 104 -18.42 -2.71 17.09
C SER A 104 -19.91 -3.00 17.24
N LEU A 105 -20.35 -3.66 18.34
CA LEU A 105 -21.78 -3.88 18.64
C LEU A 105 -22.55 -2.56 18.77
N LEU A 106 -21.90 -1.54 19.32
CA LEU A 106 -22.49 -0.23 19.53
C LEU A 106 -22.34 0.67 18.29
N LEU A 107 -21.15 0.74 17.70
CA LEU A 107 -20.88 1.73 16.66
C LEU A 107 -21.26 1.27 15.25
N ARG A 108 -21.23 -0.04 14.94
CA ARG A 108 -21.58 -0.54 13.61
C ARG A 108 -23.01 -0.19 13.19
N PRO A 109 -24.07 -0.36 14.03
CA PRO A 109 -25.41 0.05 13.67
C PRO A 109 -25.53 1.55 13.37
N ILE A 110 -24.90 2.41 14.18
CA ILE A 110 -24.85 3.85 13.98
C ILE A 110 -24.18 4.18 12.64
N SER A 111 -23.01 3.59 12.37
CA SER A 111 -22.26 3.78 11.13
C SER A 111 -23.10 3.40 9.90
N LEU A 112 -23.79 2.26 9.93
CA LEU A 112 -24.66 1.82 8.82
C LEU A 112 -25.82 2.78 8.57
N ILE A 113 -26.46 3.27 9.64
CA ILE A 113 -27.54 4.25 9.53
C ILE A 113 -27.00 5.56 8.94
N CYS A 114 -25.86 6.04 9.43
CA CYS A 114 -25.27 7.28 8.92
C CYS A 114 -24.86 7.18 7.45
N ARG A 115 -24.45 6.00 6.97
CA ARG A 115 -24.07 5.74 5.56
C ARG A 115 -25.28 5.49 4.64
N SER A 116 -26.46 5.18 5.21
CA SER A 116 -27.66 4.89 4.39
C SER A 116 -28.28 6.14 3.75
N THR A 117 -27.86 7.34 4.16
CA THR A 117 -28.42 8.59 3.64
C THR A 117 -27.38 9.72 3.61
N ASN A 118 -27.41 10.53 2.58
CA ASN A 118 -26.54 11.71 2.45
C ASN A 118 -26.79 12.76 3.55
N LEU A 119 -27.98 12.78 4.15
CA LEU A 119 -28.32 13.71 5.24
C LEU A 119 -27.43 13.51 6.48
N LEU A 120 -26.94 12.29 6.71
CA LEU A 120 -26.10 11.91 7.83
C LEU A 120 -24.62 11.75 7.45
N ALA A 121 -24.23 12.01 6.23
CA ALA A 121 -22.84 11.85 5.73
C ALA A 121 -21.82 12.61 6.60
N SER A 122 -22.21 13.76 7.19
CA SER A 122 -21.35 14.52 8.11
C SER A 122 -21.01 13.76 9.39
N HIS A 123 -21.74 12.71 9.76
CA HIS A 123 -21.49 11.84 10.90
C HIS A 123 -20.64 10.61 10.57
N VAL A 124 -20.10 10.53 9.35
CA VAL A 124 -19.16 9.48 8.92
C VAL A 124 -17.75 10.04 8.89
N CYS A 125 -16.77 9.24 9.33
CA CYS A 125 -15.35 9.58 9.26
C CYS A 125 -14.51 8.34 8.88
N GLY A 126 -13.23 8.57 8.54
CA GLY A 126 -12.28 7.51 8.24
C GLY A 126 -12.32 6.98 6.82
N ASP A 127 -13.27 7.42 6.00
CA ASP A 127 -13.36 7.03 4.60
C ASP A 127 -12.73 8.10 3.71
N MET A 128 -11.78 7.67 2.90
CA MET A 128 -11.23 8.46 1.80
C MET A 128 -11.77 7.91 0.49
N PRO A 129 -12.31 8.77 -0.40
CA PRO A 129 -12.71 8.33 -1.73
C PRO A 129 -11.56 7.68 -2.52
N SER A 130 -10.33 8.17 -2.34
CA SER A 130 -9.12 7.64 -2.95
C SER A 130 -8.60 6.35 -2.28
N GLY A 131 -9.21 5.91 -1.17
CA GLY A 131 -8.78 4.72 -0.43
C GLY A 131 -7.40 4.87 0.20
N ASP A 132 -6.45 4.06 -0.25
CA ASP A 132 -5.05 4.04 0.19
C ASP A 132 -4.12 4.88 -0.73
N ARG A 133 -4.67 5.72 -1.60
CA ARG A 133 -3.92 6.54 -2.54
C ARG A 133 -3.74 7.96 -2.00
N ASP A 134 -2.50 8.38 -1.83
CA ASP A 134 -2.15 9.72 -1.36
C ASP A 134 -2.13 10.73 -2.52
N VAL A 135 -3.27 10.89 -3.19
CA VAL A 135 -3.41 11.77 -4.37
C VAL A 135 -3.07 13.24 -4.11
N ASN A 136 -3.08 13.66 -2.84
CA ASN A 136 -2.76 15.02 -2.43
C ASN A 136 -1.30 15.17 -1.96
N ASN A 137 -0.49 14.13 -2.00
CA ASN A 137 0.87 14.11 -1.46
C ASN A 137 0.92 14.62 0.00
N ILE A 138 -0.08 14.22 0.79
CA ILE A 138 -0.24 14.71 2.16
C ILE A 138 0.79 14.08 3.08
N LEU A 139 1.19 12.85 2.80
CA LEU A 139 2.17 12.12 3.60
C LEU A 139 3.56 12.77 3.57
N ASP A 140 3.94 13.39 2.44
CA ASP A 140 5.20 14.15 2.32
C ASP A 140 5.24 15.42 3.17
N ARG A 141 4.07 15.89 3.66
CA ARG A 141 3.91 17.17 4.39
C ARG A 141 3.49 16.99 5.83
N THR A 142 3.30 15.76 6.27
CA THR A 142 2.80 15.41 7.60
C THR A 142 3.67 14.36 8.26
N THR A 143 3.68 14.36 9.60
CA THR A 143 4.35 13.32 10.39
C THR A 143 3.46 12.08 10.57
N PRO A 144 4.02 10.89 10.73
CA PRO A 144 3.26 9.68 11.06
C PRO A 144 2.43 9.84 12.33
N HIS A 145 1.22 9.29 12.33
CA HIS A 145 0.38 9.21 13.53
C HIS A 145 0.70 7.97 14.37
N LEU A 146 1.19 6.91 13.74
CA LEU A 146 1.61 5.69 14.42
C LEU A 146 3.04 5.85 14.96
N GLU A 147 3.25 5.40 16.18
CA GLU A 147 4.54 5.46 16.86
C GLU A 147 4.72 4.24 17.77
N PHE A 148 5.96 3.79 17.92
CA PHE A 148 6.33 2.78 18.89
C PHE A 148 6.53 3.40 20.26
N THR A 149 6.26 2.63 21.30
CA THR A 149 6.70 2.96 22.66
C THR A 149 8.19 2.63 22.79
N SER A 150 8.86 3.26 23.77
CA SER A 150 10.28 2.95 24.03
C SER A 150 10.53 1.47 24.35
N ALA A 151 9.55 0.77 24.93
CA ALA A 151 9.65 -0.67 25.16
C ALA A 151 9.58 -1.47 23.86
N GLU A 152 8.67 -1.10 22.95
CA GLU A 152 8.57 -1.71 21.62
C GLU A 152 9.81 -1.42 20.76
N GLU A 153 10.39 -0.21 20.86
CA GLU A 153 11.65 0.11 20.18
C GLU A 153 12.79 -0.78 20.69
N ALA A 154 12.90 -0.94 22.01
CA ALA A 154 13.92 -1.81 22.60
C ALA A 154 13.74 -3.28 22.22
N GLU A 155 12.49 -3.78 22.21
CA GLU A 155 12.14 -5.13 21.76
C GLU A 155 12.51 -5.35 20.28
N GLY A 156 12.14 -4.41 19.40
CA GLY A 156 12.46 -4.49 17.98
C GLY A 156 13.95 -4.51 17.69
N LEU A 157 14.73 -3.68 18.39
CA LEU A 157 16.20 -3.67 18.28
C LEU A 157 16.82 -4.97 18.79
N GLU A 158 16.25 -5.58 19.83
CA GLU A 158 16.72 -6.88 20.34
C GLU A 158 16.44 -8.00 19.32
N LEU A 159 15.25 -8.01 18.72
CA LEU A 159 14.90 -8.99 17.68
C LEU A 159 15.76 -8.82 16.42
N LEU A 160 16.10 -7.59 16.02
CA LEU A 160 17.08 -7.36 14.94
C LEU A 160 18.45 -8.00 15.26
N ARG A 161 18.92 -7.90 16.51
CA ARG A 161 20.17 -8.56 16.95
C ARG A 161 20.06 -10.08 16.87
N GLN A 162 18.92 -10.67 17.19
CA GLN A 162 18.68 -12.10 17.04
C GLN A 162 18.73 -12.57 15.58
N PHE A 163 18.35 -11.69 14.62
CA PHE A 163 18.57 -11.91 13.19
C PHE A 163 20.02 -11.70 12.73
N GLY A 164 20.93 -11.34 13.63
CA GLY A 164 22.32 -11.06 13.28
C GLY A 164 22.59 -9.66 12.75
N VAL A 165 21.61 -8.74 12.84
CA VAL A 165 21.77 -7.34 12.40
C VAL A 165 22.45 -6.54 13.51
N PRO A 166 23.65 -5.97 13.28
CA PRO A 166 24.34 -5.15 14.28
C PRO A 166 23.57 -3.88 14.61
N SER A 167 23.78 -3.37 15.82
CA SER A 167 23.17 -2.10 16.23
C SER A 167 23.59 -0.96 15.29
N GLY A 168 22.62 -0.23 14.77
CA GLY A 168 22.84 0.87 13.84
C GLY A 168 23.08 0.47 12.37
N ALA A 169 23.08 -0.83 12.05
CA ALA A 169 23.14 -1.28 10.68
C ALA A 169 21.82 -0.97 9.95
N GLU A 170 21.93 -0.58 8.69
CA GLU A 170 20.78 -0.30 7.84
C GLU A 170 20.24 -1.58 7.22
N TYR A 171 18.94 -1.60 6.98
CA TYR A 171 18.30 -2.69 6.27
C TYR A 171 17.14 -2.21 5.40
N VAL A 172 16.78 -3.04 4.44
CA VAL A 172 15.66 -2.85 3.53
C VAL A 172 14.70 -4.03 3.62
N CYS A 173 13.44 -3.78 3.35
CA CYS A 173 12.42 -4.81 3.24
C CYS A 173 12.13 -5.11 1.77
N PHE A 174 12.12 -6.40 1.40
CA PHE A 174 11.66 -6.87 0.10
C PHE A 174 10.32 -7.56 0.28
N ILE A 175 9.29 -7.10 -0.40
CA ILE A 175 7.97 -7.75 -0.43
C ILE A 175 7.55 -8.01 -1.86
N VAL A 176 7.56 -9.26 -2.24
CA VAL A 176 7.25 -9.73 -3.59
C VAL A 176 5.94 -10.50 -3.56
N ARG A 177 5.02 -10.11 -4.41
CA ARG A 177 3.71 -10.75 -4.50
C ARG A 177 3.84 -12.11 -5.19
N ASP A 178 3.39 -13.14 -4.51
CA ASP A 178 3.11 -14.46 -5.07
C ASP A 178 1.65 -14.86 -4.83
N SER A 179 1.24 -16.03 -5.28
CA SER A 179 -0.12 -16.53 -5.09
C SER A 179 -0.36 -17.21 -3.74
N GLY A 180 0.65 -17.48 -2.92
CA GLY A 180 0.55 -18.25 -1.68
C GLY A 180 -0.49 -17.69 -0.71
N TYR A 181 -0.43 -16.40 -0.42
CA TYR A 181 -1.40 -15.75 0.47
C TYR A 181 -2.84 -15.79 -0.07
N MET A 182 -3.02 -15.50 -1.36
CA MET A 182 -4.36 -15.50 -1.97
C MET A 182 -4.95 -16.90 -2.07
N LYS A 183 -4.14 -17.92 -2.38
CA LYS A 183 -4.56 -19.33 -2.38
C LYS A 183 -5.00 -19.79 -0.98
N THR A 184 -4.32 -19.34 0.06
CA THR A 184 -4.71 -19.66 1.45
C THR A 184 -6.08 -19.07 1.82
N LEU A 185 -6.42 -17.88 1.33
CA LEU A 185 -7.68 -17.20 1.64
C LEU A 185 -8.83 -17.64 0.73
N TYR A 186 -8.59 -17.79 -0.57
CA TYR A 186 -9.63 -17.93 -1.60
C TYR A 186 -9.54 -19.21 -2.41
N GLY A 187 -8.50 -20.05 -2.21
CA GLY A 187 -8.23 -21.21 -3.06
C GLY A 187 -8.01 -20.79 -4.52
N ASP A 188 -8.44 -21.62 -5.47
CA ASP A 188 -8.26 -21.37 -6.91
C ASP A 188 -8.94 -20.08 -7.43
N LEU A 189 -9.89 -19.53 -6.69
CA LEU A 189 -10.50 -18.23 -7.02
C LEU A 189 -9.50 -17.05 -6.86
N GLY A 190 -8.34 -17.27 -6.26
CA GLY A 190 -7.30 -16.25 -6.11
C GLY A 190 -6.52 -15.94 -7.40
N ASP A 191 -6.62 -16.77 -8.43
CA ASP A 191 -5.77 -16.69 -9.63
C ASP A 191 -6.12 -15.54 -10.59
N TYR A 192 -7.29 -14.91 -10.46
CA TYR A 192 -7.67 -13.79 -11.34
C TYR A 192 -6.74 -12.57 -11.22
N HIS A 193 -5.98 -12.48 -10.13
CA HIS A 193 -4.98 -11.43 -9.90
C HIS A 193 -3.53 -11.90 -10.16
N SER A 194 -3.31 -13.05 -10.78
CA SER A 194 -1.97 -13.61 -11.04
C SER A 194 -1.09 -12.72 -11.93
N TYR A 195 -1.69 -11.85 -12.73
CA TYR A 195 -0.97 -10.84 -13.54
C TYR A 195 -0.02 -9.94 -12.70
N ARG A 196 -0.28 -9.82 -11.39
CA ARG A 196 0.53 -9.03 -10.45
C ARG A 196 1.64 -9.84 -9.77
N ASN A 197 1.68 -11.15 -9.93
CA ASN A 197 2.70 -11.99 -9.29
C ASN A 197 4.07 -11.77 -9.93
N ALA A 198 5.14 -11.96 -9.14
CA ALA A 198 6.52 -11.91 -9.59
C ALA A 198 7.34 -13.05 -8.95
N ASP A 199 8.41 -13.47 -9.60
CA ASP A 199 9.30 -14.49 -9.06
C ASP A 199 10.33 -13.85 -8.12
N ILE A 200 10.33 -14.28 -6.86
CA ILE A 200 11.28 -13.80 -5.84
C ILE A 200 12.75 -14.00 -6.27
N ASN A 201 13.06 -14.97 -7.13
CA ASN A 201 14.41 -15.20 -7.62
C ASN A 201 14.97 -14.02 -8.43
N ASN A 202 14.11 -13.23 -9.11
CA ASN A 202 14.51 -12.03 -9.83
C ASN A 202 15.01 -10.90 -8.89
N PHE A 203 14.78 -11.05 -7.58
CA PHE A 203 15.16 -10.06 -6.56
C PHE A 203 16.50 -10.40 -5.88
N MET A 204 17.06 -11.59 -6.11
CA MET A 204 18.30 -12.03 -5.46
C MET A 204 19.49 -11.11 -5.83
N LEU A 205 19.64 -10.75 -7.09
CA LEU A 205 20.70 -9.86 -7.51
C LEU A 205 20.63 -8.51 -6.79
N ALA A 206 19.43 -7.94 -6.66
CA ALA A 206 19.23 -6.69 -5.93
C ALA A 206 19.63 -6.81 -4.45
N ALA A 207 19.28 -7.94 -3.81
CA ALA A 207 19.66 -8.21 -2.44
C ALA A 207 21.19 -8.31 -2.28
N GLU A 208 21.85 -9.07 -3.15
CA GLU A 208 23.30 -9.23 -3.14
C GLU A 208 24.03 -7.90 -3.38
N GLU A 209 23.56 -7.09 -4.34
CA GLU A 209 24.16 -5.77 -4.60
C GLU A 209 24.04 -4.83 -3.38
N LEU A 210 22.91 -4.84 -2.68
CA LEU A 210 22.72 -4.02 -1.46
C LEU A 210 23.67 -4.45 -0.34
N THR A 211 23.92 -5.75 -0.17
CA THR A 211 24.84 -6.22 0.88
C THR A 211 26.28 -5.75 0.66
N LYS A 212 26.71 -5.46 -0.57
CA LYS A 212 28.03 -4.86 -0.86
C LYS A 212 28.17 -3.44 -0.26
N PHE A 213 27.06 -2.77 0.01
CA PHE A 213 27.04 -1.48 0.71
C PHE A 213 26.86 -1.63 2.23
N GLY A 214 26.85 -2.85 2.77
CA GLY A 214 26.64 -3.10 4.19
C GLY A 214 25.17 -3.05 4.62
N VAL A 215 24.22 -3.08 3.67
CA VAL A 215 22.78 -3.04 3.93
C VAL A 215 22.23 -4.45 4.04
N TYR A 216 21.52 -4.75 5.12
CA TYR A 216 20.83 -6.01 5.31
C TYR A 216 19.53 -6.04 4.50
N VAL A 217 19.08 -7.23 4.10
CA VAL A 217 17.84 -7.41 3.34
C VAL A 217 16.92 -8.37 4.07
N PHE A 218 15.70 -7.93 4.37
CA PHE A 218 14.64 -8.77 4.92
C PHE A 218 13.60 -9.08 3.85
N ARG A 219 13.47 -10.37 3.48
CA ARG A 219 12.37 -10.80 2.64
C ARG A 219 11.13 -10.98 3.49
N MET A 220 10.13 -10.15 3.25
CA MET A 220 8.87 -10.10 3.97
C MET A 220 7.81 -11.03 3.37
N GLY A 221 6.82 -11.39 4.16
CA GLY A 221 5.64 -12.15 3.72
C GLY A 221 4.95 -12.87 4.87
N ALA A 222 3.63 -12.97 4.82
CA ALA A 222 2.86 -13.74 5.81
C ALA A 222 2.69 -15.21 5.41
N VAL A 223 2.48 -15.46 4.11
CA VAL A 223 2.45 -16.77 3.47
C VAL A 223 3.13 -16.60 2.12
N VAL A 224 4.06 -17.46 1.82
CA VAL A 224 4.91 -17.37 0.62
C VAL A 224 4.99 -18.74 -0.07
N GLU A 225 5.09 -18.74 -1.41
CA GLU A 225 5.18 -19.98 -2.17
C GLU A 225 6.60 -20.54 -2.24
N LYS A 226 7.61 -19.66 -2.26
CA LYS A 226 9.02 -20.03 -2.41
C LYS A 226 9.84 -19.43 -1.28
N GLU A 227 10.84 -20.16 -0.81
CA GLU A 227 11.88 -19.65 0.08
C GLU A 227 12.86 -18.75 -0.69
N PHE A 228 13.49 -17.83 0.00
CA PHE A 228 14.53 -16.96 -0.52
C PHE A 228 15.89 -17.49 -0.09
N VAL A 229 16.38 -18.51 -0.81
CA VAL A 229 17.55 -19.31 -0.42
C VAL A 229 18.85 -18.64 -0.86
N THR A 230 19.75 -18.41 0.10
CA THR A 230 21.09 -17.83 -0.13
C THR A 230 22.05 -18.21 0.99
N ASP A 231 23.35 -18.23 0.71
CA ASP A 231 24.41 -18.38 1.72
C ASP A 231 24.87 -17.04 2.32
N ASN A 232 24.32 -15.92 1.86
CA ASN A 232 24.67 -14.59 2.34
C ASN A 232 23.91 -14.28 3.64
N SER A 233 24.63 -14.25 4.77
CA SER A 233 24.06 -14.00 6.11
C SER A 233 23.43 -12.61 6.28
N MET A 234 23.65 -11.67 5.37
CA MET A 234 23.00 -10.35 5.38
C MET A 234 21.65 -10.35 4.65
N ILE A 235 21.28 -11.47 4.02
CA ILE A 235 19.97 -11.63 3.35
C ILE A 235 19.16 -12.62 4.19
N ILE A 236 18.07 -12.14 4.77
CA ILE A 236 17.28 -12.85 5.76
C ILE A 236 15.89 -13.15 5.18
N ASP A 237 15.56 -14.44 4.99
CA ASP A 237 14.20 -14.86 4.66
C ASP A 237 13.31 -14.82 5.91
N TYR A 238 12.92 -13.60 6.29
CA TYR A 238 12.08 -13.36 7.46
C TYR A 238 10.70 -14.02 7.33
N ALA A 239 10.15 -14.13 6.12
CA ALA A 239 8.85 -14.74 5.89
C ALA A 239 8.79 -16.22 6.33
N SER A 240 9.92 -16.93 6.25
CA SER A 240 10.04 -18.34 6.64
C SER A 240 10.62 -18.52 8.07
N SER A 241 10.88 -17.41 8.78
CA SER A 241 11.50 -17.43 10.11
C SER A 241 10.49 -17.74 11.22
N GLU A 242 10.91 -18.51 12.23
CA GLU A 242 10.16 -18.72 13.48
C GLU A 242 10.00 -17.45 14.32
N LEU A 243 10.86 -16.44 14.11
CA LEU A 243 10.78 -15.14 14.78
C LEU A 243 9.78 -14.18 14.13
N ARG A 244 9.09 -14.62 13.06
CA ARG A 244 8.07 -13.81 12.42
C ARG A 244 6.89 -13.59 13.38
N SER A 245 6.49 -12.33 13.54
CA SER A 245 5.37 -11.93 14.39
C SER A 245 4.67 -10.69 13.84
N ASP A 246 3.43 -10.46 14.27
CA ASP A 246 2.67 -9.24 13.95
C ASP A 246 3.44 -7.98 14.34
N PHE A 247 4.15 -8.00 15.46
CA PHE A 247 4.99 -6.90 15.91
C PHE A 247 6.15 -6.65 14.94
N MET A 248 6.93 -7.69 14.62
CA MET A 248 8.08 -7.55 13.74
C MET A 248 7.69 -7.23 12.30
N ASP A 249 6.53 -7.68 11.80
CA ASP A 249 6.01 -7.25 10.50
C ASP A 249 5.90 -5.71 10.44
N ILE A 250 5.36 -5.08 11.50
CA ILE A 250 5.22 -3.62 11.55
C ILE A 250 6.57 -2.95 11.83
N PHE A 251 7.36 -3.47 12.77
CA PHE A 251 8.63 -2.87 13.15
C PHE A 251 9.61 -2.81 11.96
N LEU A 252 9.77 -3.92 11.23
CA LEU A 252 10.63 -3.97 10.05
C LEU A 252 10.17 -2.99 8.95
N GLY A 253 8.87 -2.98 8.63
CA GLY A 253 8.33 -2.06 7.62
C GLY A 253 8.44 -0.58 8.03
N ALA A 254 8.29 -0.28 9.31
CA ALA A 254 8.32 1.08 9.84
C ALA A 254 9.74 1.68 9.96
N THR A 255 10.76 0.85 10.13
CA THR A 255 12.12 1.31 10.44
C THR A 255 13.15 0.97 9.34
N CYS A 256 12.73 0.31 8.25
CA CYS A 256 13.61 0.04 7.11
C CYS A 256 14.11 1.33 6.44
N LEU A 257 15.25 1.26 5.74
CA LEU A 257 15.77 2.36 4.94
C LEU A 257 14.80 2.68 3.78
N PHE A 258 14.32 1.67 3.09
CA PHE A 258 13.24 1.71 2.09
C PHE A 258 12.63 0.31 1.93
N CYS A 259 11.50 0.22 1.24
CA CYS A 259 10.89 -1.05 0.89
C CYS A 259 10.87 -1.24 -0.64
N LEU A 260 11.45 -2.36 -1.11
CA LEU A 260 11.29 -2.84 -2.48
C LEU A 260 10.03 -3.69 -2.56
N THR A 261 9.15 -3.38 -3.49
CA THR A 261 7.82 -4.01 -3.55
C THR A 261 7.32 -4.20 -4.98
N THR A 262 6.51 -5.24 -5.18
CA THR A 262 5.68 -5.41 -6.39
C THR A 262 4.23 -4.96 -6.14
N SER A 263 4.03 -3.99 -5.28
CA SER A 263 2.73 -3.46 -4.87
C SER A 263 1.82 -4.50 -4.21
N THR A 264 2.04 -4.70 -2.93
CA THR A 264 1.25 -5.57 -2.06
C THR A 264 0.53 -4.74 -1.00
N GLY A 265 -0.32 -5.36 -0.18
CA GLY A 265 -0.92 -4.63 0.95
C GLY A 265 0.09 -4.24 2.04
N PHE A 266 1.25 -4.90 2.11
CA PHE A 266 2.29 -4.58 3.09
C PHE A 266 2.94 -3.22 2.87
N ASP A 267 3.02 -2.72 1.63
CA ASP A 267 3.61 -1.42 1.27
C ASP A 267 3.02 -0.27 2.08
N ALA A 268 1.77 -0.43 2.50
CA ALA A 268 1.07 0.55 3.32
C ALA A 268 1.72 0.75 4.69
N VAL A 269 2.45 -0.24 5.21
CA VAL A 269 3.16 -0.10 6.49
C VAL A 269 4.34 0.87 6.33
N PRO A 270 5.36 0.61 5.47
CA PRO A 270 6.42 1.59 5.25
C PRO A 270 5.88 2.95 4.81
N LEU A 271 4.85 3.00 3.97
CA LEU A 271 4.21 4.26 3.55
C LEU A 271 3.66 5.05 4.75
N ALA A 272 2.92 4.41 5.68
CA ALA A 272 2.37 5.05 6.87
C ALA A 272 3.48 5.63 7.77
N PHE A 273 4.65 5.01 7.80
CA PHE A 273 5.83 5.48 8.53
C PHE A 273 6.79 6.34 7.69
N ARG A 274 6.35 6.82 6.51
CA ARG A 274 7.14 7.71 5.62
C ARG A 274 8.45 7.08 5.13
N ARG A 275 8.46 5.75 4.94
CA ARG A 275 9.60 5.07 4.32
C ARG A 275 9.43 5.07 2.80
N PRO A 276 10.51 5.35 2.06
CA PRO A 276 10.48 5.32 0.60
C PRO A 276 10.10 3.94 0.05
N LEU A 277 9.41 3.93 -1.09
CA LEU A 277 9.06 2.72 -1.81
C LEU A 277 9.80 2.67 -3.15
N ALA A 278 10.52 1.58 -3.40
CA ALA A 278 10.99 1.19 -4.72
C ALA A 278 9.99 0.17 -5.27
N ILE A 279 9.19 0.57 -6.25
CA ILE A 279 8.08 -0.22 -6.76
C ILE A 279 8.46 -0.74 -8.14
N VAL A 280 8.55 -2.06 -8.29
CA VAL A 280 8.87 -2.74 -9.54
C VAL A 280 7.74 -3.68 -9.96
N ASP A 281 7.78 -4.15 -11.17
CA ASP A 281 6.74 -5.06 -11.71
C ASP A 281 5.32 -4.52 -11.57
N TYR A 282 5.14 -3.20 -11.57
CA TYR A 282 3.82 -2.63 -11.31
C TYR A 282 2.85 -2.80 -12.48
N VAL A 283 1.69 -3.30 -12.18
CA VAL A 283 0.54 -3.39 -13.12
C VAL A 283 -0.77 -3.25 -12.36
N PRO A 284 -1.80 -2.63 -12.98
CA PRO A 284 -1.81 -1.99 -14.31
C PRO A 284 -1.29 -0.54 -14.24
N ALA A 285 -0.68 -0.06 -15.32
CA ALA A 285 0.03 1.22 -15.36
C ALA A 285 -0.83 2.44 -15.01
N GLY A 286 -2.12 2.44 -15.35
CA GLY A 286 -3.05 3.52 -15.02
C GLY A 286 -3.35 3.67 -13.53
N TYR A 287 -2.95 2.68 -12.69
CA TYR A 287 -3.05 2.77 -11.24
C TYR A 287 -1.69 3.01 -10.56
N LEU A 288 -0.64 3.31 -11.31
CA LEU A 288 0.70 3.51 -10.76
C LEU A 288 0.68 4.48 -9.58
N PRO A 289 1.35 4.18 -8.45
CA PRO A 289 1.54 5.14 -7.37
C PRO A 289 2.43 6.29 -7.83
N THR A 290 1.84 7.45 -8.07
CA THR A 290 2.53 8.64 -8.59
C THR A 290 2.82 9.69 -7.54
N TRP A 291 2.47 9.43 -6.29
CA TRP A 291 2.75 10.26 -5.13
C TRP A 291 4.06 9.86 -4.46
N GLY A 292 4.53 10.69 -3.53
CA GLY A 292 5.70 10.41 -2.71
C GLY A 292 7.01 10.76 -3.40
N LYS A 293 7.62 11.87 -3.00
CA LYS A 293 8.85 12.44 -3.61
C LYS A 293 10.06 11.51 -3.60
N GLN A 294 10.09 10.56 -2.67
CA GLN A 294 11.18 9.61 -2.54
C GLN A 294 10.83 8.24 -3.13
N HIS A 295 9.67 8.08 -3.80
CA HIS A 295 9.31 6.81 -4.42
C HIS A 295 9.92 6.71 -5.82
N ILE A 296 10.37 5.49 -6.15
CA ILE A 296 10.79 5.12 -7.51
C ILE A 296 9.85 4.06 -8.00
N VAL A 297 9.39 4.19 -9.24
CA VAL A 297 8.43 3.28 -9.86
C VAL A 297 8.94 2.70 -11.17
N LEU A 298 8.61 1.44 -11.42
CA LEU A 298 8.86 0.75 -12.69
C LEU A 298 7.71 -0.23 -12.95
N THR A 299 7.19 -0.24 -14.16
CA THR A 299 6.10 -1.14 -14.57
C THR A 299 6.66 -2.46 -15.09
N LYS A 300 5.83 -3.53 -15.12
CA LYS A 300 6.13 -4.70 -15.94
C LYS A 300 6.24 -4.30 -17.42
N HIS A 301 7.00 -5.08 -18.19
CA HIS A 301 7.00 -4.96 -19.64
C HIS A 301 5.67 -5.46 -20.20
N HIS A 302 5.12 -4.73 -21.15
CA HIS A 302 3.90 -5.08 -21.87
C HIS A 302 4.26 -5.38 -23.33
N VAL A 303 4.20 -6.64 -23.71
CA VAL A 303 4.61 -7.11 -25.04
C VAL A 303 3.37 -7.46 -25.85
N SER A 304 3.20 -6.83 -27.03
CA SER A 304 2.13 -7.17 -27.97
C SER A 304 2.37 -8.56 -28.54
N GLU A 305 1.43 -9.48 -28.38
CA GLU A 305 1.53 -10.85 -28.90
C GLU A 305 1.51 -10.88 -30.44
N SER A 306 0.84 -9.93 -31.08
CA SER A 306 0.72 -9.87 -32.53
C SER A 306 2.00 -9.40 -33.22
N THR A 307 2.78 -8.49 -32.59
CA THR A 307 3.99 -7.92 -33.18
C THR A 307 5.29 -8.39 -32.52
N GLY A 308 5.21 -8.92 -31.30
CA GLY A 308 6.36 -9.24 -30.47
C GLY A 308 7.09 -8.01 -29.89
N ASN A 309 6.61 -6.79 -30.17
CA ASN A 309 7.24 -5.57 -29.70
C ASN A 309 6.73 -5.17 -28.31
N GLU A 310 7.61 -4.56 -27.53
CA GLU A 310 7.24 -3.91 -26.27
C GLU A 310 6.46 -2.62 -26.53
N LEU A 311 5.41 -2.39 -25.73
CA LEU A 311 4.62 -1.17 -25.78
C LEU A 311 5.31 -0.08 -24.94
N THR A 312 5.29 1.15 -25.45
CA THR A 312 5.69 2.33 -24.67
C THR A 312 4.66 2.61 -23.56
N LEU A 313 5.05 3.35 -22.53
CA LEU A 313 4.13 3.78 -21.47
C LEU A 313 2.91 4.54 -22.04
N SER A 314 3.15 5.41 -23.04
CA SER A 314 2.06 6.10 -23.76
C SER A 314 1.06 5.11 -24.34
N GLN A 315 1.52 4.10 -25.09
CA GLN A 315 0.66 3.09 -25.69
C GLN A 315 -0.08 2.26 -24.64
N ILE A 316 0.56 1.93 -23.53
CA ILE A 316 -0.07 1.20 -22.42
C ILE A 316 -1.21 2.04 -21.82
N LEU A 317 -0.96 3.32 -21.53
CA LEU A 317 -1.96 4.22 -20.92
C LEU A 317 -3.13 4.53 -21.86
N ASP A 318 -2.93 4.49 -23.18
CA ASP A 318 -3.96 4.68 -24.19
C ASP A 318 -4.75 3.38 -24.51
N SER A 319 -4.32 2.23 -23.96
CA SER A 319 -4.95 0.94 -24.18
C SER A 319 -5.99 0.59 -23.12
N GLU A 320 -6.82 -0.43 -23.41
CA GLU A 320 -7.80 -0.96 -22.47
C GLU A 320 -7.18 -1.60 -21.23
N VAL A 321 -5.89 -2.00 -21.27
CA VAL A 321 -5.17 -2.60 -20.14
C VAL A 321 -4.60 -1.57 -19.16
N ALA A 322 -4.67 -0.27 -19.47
CA ALA A 322 -4.26 0.78 -18.53
C ALA A 322 -4.89 0.62 -17.14
N HIS A 323 -6.13 0.14 -17.10
CA HIS A 323 -6.91 -0.05 -15.87
C HIS A 323 -7.43 -1.49 -15.72
N ALA A 324 -6.73 -2.48 -16.28
CA ALA A 324 -7.09 -3.89 -16.20
C ALA A 324 -7.18 -4.38 -14.74
N LEU A 325 -8.18 -5.20 -14.44
CA LEU A 325 -8.42 -5.73 -13.09
C LEU A 325 -8.24 -7.25 -12.99
N SER A 326 -8.00 -7.92 -14.12
CA SER A 326 -7.83 -9.36 -14.18
C SER A 326 -6.80 -9.80 -15.21
N SER A 327 -6.24 -10.99 -15.03
CA SER A 327 -5.34 -11.62 -16.02
C SER A 327 -6.02 -11.77 -17.39
N ASN A 328 -7.34 -12.02 -17.41
CA ASN A 328 -8.10 -12.15 -18.65
C ASN A 328 -8.18 -10.85 -19.46
N ASP A 329 -8.06 -9.70 -18.84
CA ASP A 329 -8.10 -8.42 -19.56
C ASP A 329 -6.86 -8.29 -20.46
N PHE A 330 -5.69 -8.68 -19.97
CA PHE A 330 -4.45 -8.70 -20.76
C PHE A 330 -4.50 -9.73 -21.90
N ILE A 331 -5.01 -10.93 -21.61
CA ILE A 331 -5.17 -11.99 -22.62
C ILE A 331 -6.09 -11.51 -23.76
N ARG A 332 -7.23 -10.90 -23.44
CA ARG A 332 -8.17 -10.36 -24.46
C ARG A 332 -7.55 -9.25 -25.30
N ALA A 333 -6.71 -8.44 -24.69
CA ALA A 333 -6.00 -7.36 -25.38
C ALA A 333 -4.81 -7.87 -26.24
N GLY A 334 -4.45 -9.16 -26.17
CA GLY A 334 -3.29 -9.71 -26.84
C GLY A 334 -1.99 -9.15 -26.30
N ILE A 335 -1.94 -8.89 -24.99
CA ILE A 335 -0.76 -8.35 -24.31
C ILE A 335 -0.22 -9.38 -23.32
N ARG A 336 1.05 -9.74 -23.51
CA ARG A 336 1.79 -10.58 -22.59
C ARG A 336 2.61 -9.68 -21.65
N LEU A 337 2.41 -9.92 -20.34
CA LEU A 337 3.22 -9.26 -19.31
C LEU A 337 4.53 -10.03 -19.10
N VAL A 338 5.63 -9.30 -18.98
CA VAL A 338 6.94 -9.85 -18.63
C VAL A 338 7.46 -9.11 -17.41
N GLU A 339 7.99 -9.86 -16.46
CA GLU A 339 8.57 -9.31 -15.23
C GLU A 339 9.84 -8.52 -15.55
N ASN A 340 10.14 -7.54 -14.69
CA ASN A 340 11.43 -6.87 -14.74
C ASN A 340 12.54 -7.89 -14.53
N SER A 341 13.61 -7.79 -15.29
CA SER A 341 14.78 -8.65 -15.15
C SER A 341 15.47 -8.40 -13.79
N ALA A 342 16.26 -9.38 -13.33
CA ALA A 342 17.06 -9.24 -12.12
C ALA A 342 17.96 -7.99 -12.15
N ILE A 343 18.47 -7.62 -13.33
CA ILE A 343 19.31 -6.43 -13.53
C ILE A 343 18.48 -5.15 -13.34
N GLU A 344 17.27 -5.08 -13.90
CA GLU A 344 16.39 -3.91 -13.76
C GLU A 344 15.96 -3.72 -12.33
N VAL A 345 15.57 -4.81 -11.62
CA VAL A 345 15.25 -4.78 -10.20
C VAL A 345 16.44 -4.29 -9.37
N ALA A 346 17.65 -4.81 -9.64
CA ALA A 346 18.87 -4.37 -8.96
C ALA A 346 19.16 -2.90 -9.22
N ASN A 347 19.01 -2.44 -10.46
CA ASN A 347 19.23 -1.04 -10.84
C ASN A 347 18.29 -0.09 -10.10
N VAL A 348 16.99 -0.42 -9.97
CA VAL A 348 16.02 0.36 -9.19
C VAL A 348 16.43 0.42 -7.72
N CYS A 349 16.86 -0.69 -7.12
CA CYS A 349 17.34 -0.73 -5.74
C CYS A 349 18.57 0.12 -5.51
N ILE A 350 19.56 0.05 -6.41
CA ILE A 350 20.80 0.83 -6.31
C ILE A 350 20.53 2.31 -6.57
N GLU A 351 19.65 2.65 -7.52
CA GLU A 351 19.19 4.02 -7.72
C GLU A 351 18.56 4.56 -6.45
N MET A 352 17.60 3.84 -5.83
CA MET A 352 16.96 4.22 -4.58
C MET A 352 17.99 4.44 -3.46
N TYR A 353 18.89 3.47 -3.25
CA TYR A 353 19.93 3.56 -2.24
C TYR A 353 20.80 4.81 -2.44
N ARG A 354 21.29 5.03 -3.66
CA ARG A 354 22.16 6.18 -4.00
C ARG A 354 21.43 7.51 -3.82
N ARG A 355 20.14 7.60 -4.20
CA ARG A 355 19.32 8.80 -3.97
C ARG A 355 19.20 9.11 -2.48
N LEU A 356 18.90 8.12 -1.65
CA LEU A 356 18.78 8.28 -0.20
C LEU A 356 20.10 8.65 0.47
N LYS A 357 21.25 8.23 -0.10
CA LYS A 357 22.59 8.60 0.37
C LYS A 357 23.11 9.91 -0.22
N GLY A 358 22.38 10.57 -1.10
CA GLY A 358 22.84 11.79 -1.78
C GLY A 358 23.95 11.54 -2.82
N HIS A 359 24.10 10.31 -3.28
CA HIS A 359 25.13 9.89 -4.27
C HIS A 359 24.55 9.72 -5.68
N TRP A 360 23.30 10.10 -5.90
CA TRP A 360 22.67 10.08 -7.21
C TRP A 360 22.58 11.48 -7.79
N LEU A 361 22.94 11.62 -9.05
CA LEU A 361 22.82 12.87 -9.80
C LEU A 361 22.01 12.62 -11.07
N ASP A 362 20.90 13.33 -11.19
CA ASP A 362 20.11 13.36 -12.40
C ASP A 362 20.78 14.30 -13.43
N GLY A 363 20.99 13.79 -14.65
CA GLY A 363 21.42 14.61 -15.78
C GLY A 363 20.27 15.39 -16.40
N ALA A 364 20.58 16.27 -17.35
CA ALA A 364 19.55 17.05 -18.04
C ALA A 364 18.53 16.14 -18.78
N ASP A 365 18.99 15.05 -19.36
CA ASP A 365 18.12 14.08 -20.03
C ASP A 365 17.21 13.33 -19.05
N ASP A 366 17.66 13.06 -17.81
CA ASP A 366 16.82 12.40 -16.80
C ASP A 366 15.70 13.33 -16.36
N ILE A 367 16.01 14.60 -16.17
CA ILE A 367 15.01 15.64 -15.81
C ILE A 367 13.95 15.76 -16.92
N GLU A 368 14.38 15.77 -18.18
CA GLU A 368 13.45 15.85 -19.30
C GLU A 368 12.56 14.59 -19.41
N ARG A 369 13.15 13.39 -19.25
CA ARG A 369 12.37 12.14 -19.26
C ARG A 369 11.38 12.08 -18.09
N GLN A 370 11.79 12.55 -16.92
CA GLN A 370 10.88 12.64 -15.77
C GLN A 370 9.71 13.57 -16.06
N LYS A 371 9.94 14.72 -16.67
CA LYS A 371 8.89 15.63 -17.11
C LYS A 371 7.94 14.97 -18.13
N GLN A 372 8.49 14.25 -19.10
CA GLN A 372 7.69 13.49 -20.06
C GLN A 372 6.86 12.41 -19.36
N PHE A 373 7.40 11.73 -18.33
CA PHE A 373 6.63 10.80 -17.50
C PHE A 373 5.45 11.48 -16.82
N GLU A 374 5.65 12.65 -16.21
CA GLU A 374 4.56 13.43 -15.58
C GLU A 374 3.46 13.79 -16.61
N GLU A 375 3.87 14.21 -17.81
CA GLU A 375 2.99 14.57 -18.91
C GLU A 375 2.14 13.38 -19.40
N GLN A 376 2.65 12.12 -19.30
CA GLN A 376 1.85 10.93 -19.65
C GLN A 376 0.56 10.82 -18.83
N PHE A 377 0.56 11.26 -17.59
CA PHE A 377 -0.64 11.23 -16.74
C PHE A 377 -1.43 12.54 -16.84
N THR A 378 -0.78 13.69 -16.73
CA THR A 378 -1.46 14.99 -16.67
C THR A 378 -2.20 15.35 -17.98
N ASN A 379 -1.70 14.88 -19.13
CA ASN A 379 -2.34 15.07 -20.42
C ASN A 379 -3.45 14.04 -20.74
N ARG A 380 -3.70 13.07 -19.82
CA ARG A 380 -4.74 12.04 -20.00
C ARG A 380 -5.79 12.11 -18.90
N PRO A 381 -6.89 12.86 -19.07
CA PRO A 381 -7.97 12.96 -18.08
C PRO A 381 -8.53 11.59 -17.68
N SER A 382 -8.53 10.61 -18.59
CA SER A 382 -8.98 9.23 -18.33
C SER A 382 -8.09 8.50 -17.30
N CYS A 383 -6.81 8.86 -17.19
CA CYS A 383 -5.91 8.32 -16.17
C CYS A 383 -6.06 9.04 -14.84
N MET A 384 -6.37 10.33 -14.85
CA MET A 384 -6.47 11.15 -13.64
C MET A 384 -7.65 10.78 -12.74
N THR A 385 -8.71 10.20 -13.31
CA THR A 385 -9.95 9.90 -12.59
C THR A 385 -10.46 8.51 -12.95
N HIS A 386 -10.85 7.72 -11.96
CA HIS A 386 -11.44 6.40 -12.18
C HIS A 386 -12.76 6.53 -12.94
N GLN A 387 -12.87 5.92 -14.11
CA GLN A 387 -13.96 6.12 -15.07
C GLN A 387 -15.36 5.80 -14.50
N VAL A 388 -15.46 4.77 -13.64
CA VAL A 388 -16.74 4.31 -13.09
C VAL A 388 -17.13 5.07 -11.82
N SER A 389 -16.19 5.29 -10.90
CA SER A 389 -16.46 5.89 -9.59
C SER A 389 -16.30 7.42 -9.56
N GLY A 390 -15.66 8.02 -10.55
CA GLY A 390 -15.29 9.43 -10.56
C GLY A 390 -14.23 9.81 -9.50
N VAL A 391 -13.62 8.83 -8.85
CA VAL A 391 -12.61 9.06 -7.82
C VAL A 391 -11.29 9.47 -8.45
N GLN A 392 -10.66 10.49 -7.90
CA GLN A 392 -9.32 10.92 -8.32
C GLN A 392 -8.29 9.82 -8.08
N MET A 393 -7.56 9.45 -9.13
CA MET A 393 -6.55 8.39 -9.10
C MET A 393 -5.12 8.93 -8.97
N HIS A 394 -4.88 10.08 -9.56
CA HIS A 394 -3.59 10.77 -9.51
C HIS A 394 -3.81 12.24 -9.13
N GLY A 395 -2.83 12.78 -8.43
CA GLY A 395 -2.71 14.20 -8.18
C GLY A 395 -1.50 14.77 -8.89
N LYS A 396 -0.75 15.64 -8.20
CA LYS A 396 0.57 16.04 -8.67
C LYS A 396 1.49 14.82 -8.66
N ILE A 397 2.15 14.58 -9.79
CA ILE A 397 3.08 13.47 -9.94
C ILE A 397 4.38 13.87 -9.20
N GLU A 398 4.73 13.12 -8.17
CA GLU A 398 5.92 13.37 -7.33
C GLU A 398 6.88 12.17 -7.33
N ALA A 399 6.38 10.96 -7.62
CA ALA A 399 7.21 9.78 -7.74
C ALA A 399 8.10 9.82 -9.01
N THR A 400 9.31 9.30 -8.89
CA THR A 400 10.26 9.20 -10.00
C THR A 400 10.04 7.88 -10.75
N PHE A 401 9.89 7.92 -12.07
CA PHE A 401 10.09 6.71 -12.87
C PHE A 401 11.58 6.39 -12.92
N SER A 402 11.99 5.12 -12.77
CA SER A 402 13.42 4.78 -12.66
C SER A 402 14.26 5.43 -13.75
N SER A 403 15.17 6.33 -13.35
CA SER A 403 16.06 7.03 -14.28
C SER A 403 17.04 6.07 -14.94
N GLU A 404 17.53 5.07 -14.20
CA GLU A 404 18.47 4.08 -14.75
C GLU A 404 17.78 3.22 -15.83
N PHE A 405 16.52 2.82 -15.61
CA PHE A 405 15.75 2.12 -16.65
C PHE A 405 15.57 3.00 -17.89
N LEU A 406 15.22 4.27 -17.73
CA LEU A 406 15.01 5.19 -18.86
C LEU A 406 16.29 5.56 -19.60
N ARG A 407 17.45 5.53 -18.93
CA ARG A 407 18.75 5.68 -19.61
C ARG A 407 19.01 4.53 -20.57
N GLN A 408 18.62 3.31 -20.18
CA GLN A 408 18.79 2.11 -21.01
C GLN A 408 17.67 1.95 -22.04
N ASN A 409 16.46 2.50 -21.77
CA ASN A 409 15.27 2.42 -22.59
C ASN A 409 14.68 3.82 -22.90
N PRO A 410 15.41 4.69 -23.63
CA PRO A 410 15.03 6.11 -23.77
C PRO A 410 13.72 6.34 -24.52
N SER A 411 13.26 5.37 -25.31
CA SER A 411 11.99 5.43 -26.05
C SER A 411 10.79 4.89 -25.26
N TYR A 412 11.00 4.34 -24.06
CA TYR A 412 9.94 3.64 -23.31
C TYR A 412 8.77 4.55 -22.94
N ILE A 413 8.99 5.80 -22.55
CA ILE A 413 7.91 6.71 -22.21
C ILE A 413 6.99 6.97 -23.42
N GLY A 414 7.56 7.00 -24.62
CA GLY A 414 6.85 7.33 -25.84
C GLY A 414 6.57 8.82 -26.01
N PRO A 415 5.94 9.22 -27.11
CA PRO A 415 5.61 10.60 -27.34
C PRO A 415 4.54 11.09 -26.37
N THR A 416 4.65 12.33 -25.93
CA THR A 416 3.58 13.07 -25.25
C THR A 416 2.56 13.49 -26.28
N THR A 417 1.32 13.01 -26.14
CA THR A 417 0.19 13.36 -27.05
C THR A 417 -0.40 14.72 -26.70
#